data_532c9b7383626e279acc705629fb44b4
#
_entry.id   532c9b7383626e279acc705629fb44b4
#
_cell.length_a   1.000
_cell.length_b   1.000
_cell.length_c   1.000
_cell.angle_alpha   90.00
_cell.angle_beta   90.00
_cell.angle_gamma   90.00
#
_symmetry.space_group_name_H-M   'P 1'
#
loop_
_entity.id
_entity.type
_entity.pdbx_description
1 polymer ?
#
loop_
_entity_poly.entity_id
_entity_poly.type
_entity_poly.pdbx_seq_one_letter_code
_entity_poly.pdbx_strand_id
1 'polypeptide(L)'
;DLINDNATRFFQDGWIVVNDLGNSNRAEFIPKAECIKRDIFGKGRFHEFVNQVPHGSRDDTHGCVRMYYRPFLVNGEVPKDLYFTVVDAYKVDKAQKDVTDKHSLYSAQVWMRSNTITPYPNQKLLVCEYIGRLDTMEQNDIVTMGMCLMYNAECCPEAGTGETVSNFIKYKLRRYLMLDPTNANTRKLTNPNNNDYGIVIGDGDKKYNGLR
;
A
#
# COMPACT_ATOMS: atom_id res chain seq x y z
N ASP A 1 7.66 18.20 -24.55
CA ASP A 1 6.78 17.14 -25.06
C ASP A 1 7.16 15.75 -24.55
N LEU A 2 7.31 15.63 -23.23
CA LEU A 2 7.54 14.34 -22.54
C LEU A 2 6.31 13.41 -22.59
N ILE A 3 5.19 13.88 -23.11
CA ILE A 3 3.96 13.10 -23.27
C ILE A 3 3.97 12.31 -24.59
N ASN A 4 4.80 12.70 -25.56
CA ASN A 4 4.89 12.07 -26.86
C ASN A 4 6.09 11.14 -27.02
N ASP A 5 6.96 11.05 -26.06
CA ASP A 5 7.78 9.88 -25.99
C ASP A 5 6.84 8.70 -25.72
N ASN A 6 6.68 7.88 -26.74
CA ASN A 6 6.27 6.48 -26.64
C ASN A 6 7.32 5.71 -25.80
N ALA A 7 7.82 6.32 -24.76
CA ALA A 7 8.45 5.64 -23.68
C ALA A 7 7.39 4.66 -23.20
N THR A 8 7.47 3.46 -23.75
CA THR A 8 6.87 2.26 -23.21
C THR A 8 6.84 2.47 -21.72
N ARG A 9 5.63 2.55 -21.12
CA ARG A 9 5.48 2.67 -19.68
C ARG A 9 6.39 1.60 -19.10
N PHE A 10 7.53 2.03 -18.62
CA PHE A 10 8.51 1.11 -18.08
C PHE A 10 7.96 0.70 -16.73
N PHE A 11 7.32 -0.45 -16.68
CA PHE A 11 6.93 -1.03 -15.41
C PHE A 11 7.89 -2.16 -15.06
N GLN A 12 8.11 -2.33 -13.79
CA GLN A 12 8.90 -3.41 -13.25
C GLN A 12 8.04 -4.21 -12.28
N ASP A 13 7.83 -5.47 -12.60
CA ASP A 13 7.18 -6.41 -11.68
C ASP A 13 8.19 -6.93 -10.68
N GLY A 14 7.75 -7.11 -9.44
CA GLY A 14 8.58 -7.57 -8.36
C GLY A 14 7.80 -7.77 -7.07
N TRP A 15 8.50 -7.68 -5.96
CA TRP A 15 7.92 -7.79 -4.63
C TRP A 15 8.49 -6.76 -3.68
N ILE A 16 7.74 -6.40 -2.67
CA ILE A 16 8.22 -5.54 -1.59
C ILE A 16 8.42 -6.40 -0.35
N VAL A 17 9.64 -6.39 0.16
CA VAL A 17 9.99 -7.02 1.44
C VAL A 17 10.14 -5.93 2.47
N VAL A 18 9.47 -6.09 3.60
CA VAL A 18 9.64 -5.23 4.77
C VAL A 18 10.51 -5.94 5.78
N ASN A 19 11.70 -5.43 6.00
CA ASN A 19 12.63 -5.95 6.98
C ASN A 19 12.41 -5.26 8.33
N ASP A 20 12.58 -6.02 9.41
CA ASP A 20 12.52 -5.54 10.80
C ASP A 20 11.20 -4.77 11.09
N LEU A 21 10.08 -5.38 10.67
CA LEU A 21 8.75 -4.82 10.82
C LEU A 21 8.41 -4.59 12.30
N GLY A 22 7.90 -3.41 12.59
CA GLY A 22 7.61 -2.97 13.97
C GLY A 22 8.79 -2.30 14.69
N ASN A 23 10.00 -2.32 14.12
CA ASN A 23 11.20 -1.67 14.65
C ASN A 23 11.76 -0.63 13.68
N SER A 24 12.73 -1.00 12.84
CA SER A 24 13.32 -0.07 11.88
C SER A 24 12.47 0.14 10.62
N ASN A 25 11.60 -0.82 10.30
CA ASN A 25 10.63 -0.72 9.22
C ASN A 25 11.26 -0.33 7.88
N ARG A 26 12.18 -1.12 7.38
CA ARG A 26 12.83 -0.89 6.08
C ARG A 26 12.14 -1.67 4.99
N ALA A 27 11.79 -1.01 3.90
CA ALA A 27 11.21 -1.63 2.73
C ALA A 27 12.20 -1.67 1.56
N GLU A 28 12.21 -2.79 0.85
CA GLU A 28 13.04 -3.02 -0.33
C GLU A 28 12.16 -3.59 -1.44
N PHE A 29 12.24 -3.02 -2.65
CA PHE A 29 11.65 -3.61 -3.83
C PHE A 29 12.63 -4.58 -4.48
N ILE A 30 12.20 -5.82 -4.63
CA ILE A 30 12.96 -6.91 -5.25
C ILE A 30 12.38 -7.17 -6.63
N PRO A 31 13.14 -6.95 -7.73
CA PRO A 31 12.67 -7.23 -9.08
C PRO A 31 12.33 -8.71 -9.29
N LYS A 32 11.41 -9.00 -10.21
CA LYS A 32 10.92 -10.36 -10.53
C LYS A 32 12.05 -11.38 -10.70
N ALA A 33 13.06 -11.06 -11.47
CA ALA A 33 14.19 -11.96 -11.71
C ALA A 33 14.91 -12.34 -10.41
N GLU A 34 15.07 -11.38 -9.51
CA GLU A 34 15.72 -11.63 -8.23
C GLU A 34 14.78 -12.33 -7.24
N CYS A 35 13.47 -12.07 -7.31
CA CYS A 35 12.46 -12.82 -6.54
C CYS A 35 12.51 -14.31 -6.87
N ILE A 36 12.59 -14.63 -8.16
CA ILE A 36 12.69 -16.02 -8.64
C ILE A 36 14.01 -16.64 -8.17
N LYS A 37 15.12 -15.93 -8.31
CA LYS A 37 16.45 -16.40 -7.92
C LYS A 37 16.56 -16.67 -6.42
N ARG A 38 15.99 -15.81 -5.58
CA ARG A 38 15.97 -15.95 -4.13
C ARG A 38 14.85 -16.86 -3.63
N ASP A 39 13.97 -17.32 -4.52
CA ASP A 39 12.80 -18.15 -4.19
C ASP A 39 11.98 -17.59 -3.00
N ILE A 40 11.69 -16.28 -3.04
CA ILE A 40 11.06 -15.58 -1.91
C ILE A 40 9.65 -16.11 -1.56
N PHE A 41 8.99 -16.79 -2.48
CA PHE A 41 7.68 -17.43 -2.26
C PHE A 41 7.78 -18.94 -2.04
N GLY A 42 8.98 -19.51 -2.15
CA GLY A 42 9.21 -20.94 -2.09
C GLY A 42 8.79 -21.71 -3.34
N LYS A 43 9.41 -22.87 -3.58
CA LYS A 43 9.10 -23.77 -4.70
C LYS A 43 9.21 -23.13 -6.10
N GLY A 44 10.10 -22.15 -6.27
CA GLY A 44 10.32 -21.45 -7.53
C GLY A 44 9.14 -20.62 -8.03
N ARG A 45 8.19 -20.29 -7.17
CA ARG A 45 6.99 -19.56 -7.54
C ARG A 45 7.20 -18.05 -7.52
N PHE A 46 6.74 -17.41 -8.57
CA PHE A 46 6.50 -15.97 -8.61
C PHE A 46 5.23 -15.73 -9.42
N HIS A 47 4.25 -15.15 -8.77
CA HIS A 47 2.94 -14.97 -9.37
C HIS A 47 2.95 -13.77 -10.31
N GLU A 48 2.23 -13.89 -11.42
CA GLU A 48 2.06 -12.77 -12.34
C GLU A 48 1.13 -11.73 -11.71
N PHE A 49 1.34 -10.49 -12.13
CA PHE A 49 0.48 -9.40 -11.71
C PHE A 49 -0.96 -9.63 -12.23
N VAL A 50 -1.91 -9.65 -11.31
CA VAL A 50 -3.32 -9.86 -11.61
C VAL A 50 -4.04 -8.54 -11.44
N ASN A 51 -4.58 -8.00 -12.53
CA ASN A 51 -5.39 -6.77 -12.55
C ASN A 51 -6.88 -7.03 -12.78
N GLN A 52 -7.30 -8.27 -12.73
CA GLN A 52 -8.70 -8.71 -12.84
C GLN A 52 -8.92 -9.93 -11.95
N VAL A 53 -10.15 -10.13 -11.51
CA VAL A 53 -10.51 -11.33 -10.76
C VAL A 53 -10.28 -12.55 -11.65
N PRO A 54 -9.42 -13.51 -11.27
CA PRO A 54 -9.16 -14.69 -12.07
C PRO A 54 -10.40 -15.57 -12.10
N HIS A 55 -10.97 -15.77 -13.28
CA HIS A 55 -12.15 -16.59 -13.48
C HIS A 55 -11.86 -18.09 -13.57
N GLY A 56 -10.62 -18.51 -13.65
CA GLY A 56 -10.29 -19.90 -13.99
C GLY A 56 -9.37 -20.63 -13.02
N SER A 57 -8.52 -19.97 -12.27
CA SER A 57 -7.62 -20.62 -11.33
C SER A 57 -7.77 -19.97 -9.95
N ARG A 58 -8.26 -20.73 -9.00
CA ARG A 58 -8.51 -20.25 -7.63
C ARG A 58 -7.27 -20.33 -6.73
N ASP A 59 -6.21 -20.94 -7.22
CA ASP A 59 -5.08 -21.33 -6.38
C ASP A 59 -3.92 -20.34 -6.46
N ASP A 60 -3.96 -19.40 -7.41
CA ASP A 60 -2.87 -18.47 -7.64
C ASP A 60 -3.36 -17.02 -7.73
N THR A 61 -3.62 -16.43 -6.58
CA THR A 61 -4.09 -15.05 -6.47
C THR A 61 -3.09 -14.11 -5.80
N HIS A 62 -1.85 -14.58 -5.58
CA HIS A 62 -0.88 -13.78 -4.83
C HIS A 62 -0.54 -12.47 -5.53
N GLY A 63 -0.51 -12.47 -6.86
CA GLY A 63 -0.11 -11.29 -7.62
C GLY A 63 1.35 -10.91 -7.44
N CYS A 64 1.71 -9.74 -7.89
CA CYS A 64 3.00 -9.11 -7.64
C CYS A 64 2.84 -7.60 -7.49
N VAL A 65 3.86 -6.94 -6.97
CA VAL A 65 3.92 -5.49 -6.95
C VAL A 65 4.43 -5.01 -8.30
N ARG A 66 3.71 -4.08 -8.92
CA ARG A 66 4.11 -3.41 -10.16
C ARG A 66 4.51 -1.99 -9.87
N MET A 67 5.75 -1.66 -10.17
CA MET A 67 6.31 -0.31 -10.05
C MET A 67 6.37 0.33 -11.43
N TYR A 68 5.69 1.44 -11.62
CA TYR A 68 5.71 2.23 -12.85
C TYR A 68 6.79 3.32 -12.79
N TYR A 69 6.99 3.90 -11.62
CA TYR A 69 7.99 4.94 -11.37
C TYR A 69 8.65 4.70 -10.02
N ARG A 70 9.95 4.85 -9.97
CA ARG A 70 10.68 4.83 -8.70
C ARG A 70 10.31 6.06 -7.86
N PRO A 71 10.43 5.98 -6.53
CA PRO A 71 10.29 7.16 -5.69
C PRO A 71 11.19 8.30 -6.16
N PHE A 72 10.62 9.48 -6.31
CA PHE A 72 11.36 10.68 -6.61
C PHE A 72 12.09 11.16 -5.34
N LEU A 73 13.36 11.49 -5.48
CA LEU A 73 14.19 11.88 -4.35
C LEU A 73 14.60 13.35 -4.48
N VAL A 74 14.53 14.07 -3.37
CA VAL A 74 15.12 15.40 -3.18
C VAL A 74 16.17 15.28 -2.08
N ASN A 75 17.41 15.58 -2.38
CA ASN A 75 18.53 15.41 -1.45
C ASN A 75 18.64 13.99 -0.85
N GLY A 76 18.28 12.96 -1.63
CA GLY A 76 18.35 11.57 -1.20
C GLY A 76 17.14 11.06 -0.40
N GLU A 77 16.15 11.91 -0.15
CA GLU A 77 14.94 11.56 0.59
C GLU A 77 13.70 11.70 -0.28
N VAL A 78 12.69 10.86 -0.02
CA VAL A 78 11.37 10.98 -0.64
C VAL A 78 10.61 12.13 0.03
N PRO A 79 10.19 13.17 -0.75
CA PRO A 79 9.48 14.31 -0.18
C PRO A 79 8.20 13.87 0.54
N LYS A 80 7.96 14.49 1.69
CA LYS A 80 6.71 14.32 2.41
C LYS A 80 5.55 14.87 1.58
N ASP A 81 4.37 14.27 1.75
CA ASP A 81 3.12 14.69 1.11
C ASP A 81 3.11 14.62 -0.43
N LEU A 82 4.16 14.05 -1.06
CA LEU A 82 4.21 13.86 -2.51
C LEU A 82 3.33 12.69 -2.96
N TYR A 83 3.24 11.65 -2.15
CA TYR A 83 2.52 10.41 -2.49
C TYR A 83 1.41 10.10 -1.49
N PHE A 84 0.43 9.35 -1.97
CA PHE A 84 -0.59 8.73 -1.12
C PHE A 84 -0.94 7.34 -1.66
N THR A 85 -1.36 6.47 -0.76
CA THR A 85 -1.77 5.10 -1.08
C THR A 85 -3.25 4.95 -0.82
N VAL A 86 -3.97 4.40 -1.80
CA VAL A 86 -5.37 4.01 -1.66
C VAL A 86 -5.42 2.49 -1.50
N VAL A 87 -6.24 2.03 -0.58
CA VAL A 87 -6.42 0.59 -0.31
C VAL A 87 -7.88 0.23 -0.41
N ASP A 88 -8.15 -0.75 -1.26
CA ASP A 88 -9.42 -1.47 -1.35
C ASP A 88 -9.17 -2.89 -0.82
N ALA A 89 -9.62 -3.14 0.39
CA ALA A 89 -9.37 -4.37 1.12
C ALA A 89 -10.62 -5.24 1.19
N TYR A 90 -10.45 -6.55 1.10
CA TYR A 90 -11.54 -7.49 1.32
C TYR A 90 -11.78 -7.71 2.83
N LYS A 91 -13.00 -8.19 3.17
CA LYS A 91 -13.43 -8.29 4.59
C LYS A 91 -13.06 -9.61 5.28
N VAL A 92 -12.57 -10.60 4.55
CA VAL A 92 -12.48 -11.97 5.07
C VAL A 92 -11.24 -12.69 4.58
N ASP A 93 -10.50 -13.30 5.48
CA ASP A 93 -9.36 -14.13 5.16
C ASP A 93 -9.71 -15.39 4.36
N LYS A 94 -8.78 -15.86 3.51
CA LYS A 94 -8.93 -17.09 2.71
C LYS A 94 -9.29 -18.31 3.55
N ALA A 95 -8.86 -18.33 4.81
CA ALA A 95 -9.05 -19.46 5.72
C ALA A 95 -10.49 -19.60 6.24
N GLN A 96 -11.34 -18.61 6.11
CA GLN A 96 -12.72 -18.69 6.56
C GLN A 96 -13.58 -19.45 5.55
N LYS A 97 -14.04 -20.63 5.94
CA LYS A 97 -14.69 -21.62 5.05
C LYS A 97 -16.07 -21.24 4.52
N ASP A 98 -16.78 -20.31 5.15
CA ASP A 98 -18.21 -20.08 4.92
C ASP A 98 -18.55 -18.80 4.16
N VAL A 99 -17.61 -18.20 3.45
CA VAL A 99 -17.82 -16.90 2.85
C VAL A 99 -18.01 -16.99 1.34
N THR A 100 -19.07 -16.36 0.88
CA THR A 100 -19.41 -16.22 -0.54
C THR A 100 -18.40 -15.38 -1.32
N ASP A 101 -17.60 -14.56 -0.62
CA ASP A 101 -16.63 -13.64 -1.21
C ASP A 101 -15.20 -14.23 -1.29
N LYS A 102 -15.10 -15.42 -1.92
CA LYS A 102 -13.80 -16.08 -2.13
C LYS A 102 -12.97 -15.46 -3.26
N HIS A 103 -13.50 -14.49 -3.97
CA HIS A 103 -12.93 -13.99 -5.23
C HIS A 103 -12.49 -12.53 -5.17
N SER A 104 -12.81 -11.80 -4.12
CA SER A 104 -12.35 -10.42 -3.99
C SER A 104 -10.84 -10.37 -3.85
N LEU A 105 -10.22 -9.49 -4.61
CA LEU A 105 -8.80 -9.21 -4.54
C LEU A 105 -8.56 -7.99 -3.65
N TYR A 106 -7.43 -7.98 -2.99
CA TYR A 106 -6.89 -6.81 -2.32
C TYR A 106 -6.22 -5.91 -3.36
N SER A 107 -6.46 -4.61 -3.27
CA SER A 107 -5.80 -3.63 -4.11
C SER A 107 -5.17 -2.54 -3.27
N ALA A 108 -3.91 -2.26 -3.54
CA ALA A 108 -3.20 -1.11 -2.99
C ALA A 108 -2.54 -0.34 -4.14
N GLN A 109 -2.75 0.97 -4.20
CA GLN A 109 -2.25 1.81 -5.27
C GLN A 109 -1.58 3.05 -4.69
N VAL A 110 -0.31 3.28 -5.07
CA VAL A 110 0.41 4.51 -4.74
C VAL A 110 0.28 5.50 -5.88
N TRP A 111 -0.20 6.67 -5.55
CA TRP A 111 -0.38 7.78 -6.47
C TRP A 111 0.52 8.94 -6.11
N MET A 112 1.16 9.54 -7.10
CA MET A 112 1.83 10.82 -6.96
C MET A 112 0.81 11.95 -7.07
N ARG A 113 0.82 12.87 -6.11
CA ARG A 113 -0.02 14.06 -6.13
C ARG A 113 0.44 15.01 -7.24
N SER A 114 -0.46 15.83 -7.73
CA SER A 114 -0.09 16.97 -8.58
C SER A 114 0.90 17.85 -7.84
N ASN A 115 2.02 18.14 -8.48
CA ASN A 115 3.14 18.86 -7.87
C ASN A 115 3.91 19.65 -8.93
N THR A 116 4.91 20.41 -8.50
CA THR A 116 5.78 21.22 -9.36
C THR A 116 7.26 20.85 -9.22
N ILE A 117 7.57 19.87 -8.37
CA ILE A 117 8.95 19.52 -8.02
C ILE A 117 9.49 18.31 -8.80
N THR A 118 8.61 17.52 -9.40
CA THR A 118 9.01 16.34 -10.18
C THR A 118 9.08 16.66 -11.68
N PRO A 119 9.70 15.79 -12.50
CA PRO A 119 9.65 15.91 -13.96
C PRO A 119 8.24 15.84 -14.58
N TYR A 120 7.22 15.52 -13.76
CA TYR A 120 5.83 15.39 -14.18
C TYR A 120 4.94 16.43 -13.49
N PRO A 121 5.15 17.72 -13.74
CA PRO A 121 4.43 18.78 -13.05
C PRO A 121 2.94 18.74 -13.40
N ASN A 122 2.12 19.07 -12.38
CA ASN A 122 0.66 19.17 -12.51
C ASN A 122 -0.04 17.87 -12.93
N GLN A 123 0.59 16.72 -12.80
CA GLN A 123 0.00 15.42 -13.09
C GLN A 123 -0.21 14.62 -11.80
N LYS A 124 -1.29 13.83 -11.80
CA LYS A 124 -1.50 12.75 -10.83
C LYS A 124 -1.14 11.46 -11.54
N LEU A 125 -0.18 10.73 -11.02
CA LEU A 125 0.33 9.51 -11.64
C LEU A 125 0.21 8.32 -10.70
N LEU A 126 -0.28 7.21 -11.23
CA LEU A 126 -0.13 5.91 -10.59
C LEU A 126 1.33 5.50 -10.70
N VAL A 127 2.02 5.35 -9.58
CA VAL A 127 3.46 5.07 -9.54
C VAL A 127 3.79 3.64 -9.13
N CYS A 128 2.91 3.02 -8.34
CA CYS A 128 3.07 1.64 -7.90
C CYS A 128 1.72 1.04 -7.56
N GLU A 129 1.54 -0.25 -7.84
CA GLU A 129 0.32 -0.95 -7.43
C GLU A 129 0.59 -2.40 -7.05
N TYR A 130 -0.28 -2.91 -6.19
CA TYR A 130 -0.40 -4.31 -5.87
C TYR A 130 -1.86 -4.72 -6.01
N ILE A 131 -2.13 -5.78 -6.76
CA ILE A 131 -3.42 -6.43 -6.83
C ILE A 131 -3.20 -7.92 -6.63
N GLY A 132 -3.81 -8.47 -5.60
CA GLY A 132 -3.65 -9.88 -5.28
C GLY A 132 -4.43 -10.29 -4.05
N ARG A 133 -4.25 -11.53 -3.64
CA ARG A 133 -4.85 -12.05 -2.42
C ARG A 133 -3.89 -13.03 -1.77
N LEU A 134 -3.21 -12.61 -0.75
CA LEU A 134 -2.43 -13.46 0.14
C LEU A 134 -3.36 -14.21 1.10
N ASP A 135 -2.80 -15.07 1.93
CA ASP A 135 -3.60 -15.94 2.81
C ASP A 135 -4.34 -15.15 3.89
N THR A 136 -3.75 -14.06 4.37
CA THR A 136 -4.33 -13.21 5.41
C THR A 136 -4.36 -11.75 5.00
N MET A 137 -5.28 -10.98 5.60
CA MET A 137 -5.33 -9.53 5.44
C MET A 137 -4.02 -8.89 5.91
N GLU A 138 -3.48 -9.36 7.02
CA GLU A 138 -2.22 -8.84 7.56
C GLU A 138 -1.06 -8.94 6.55
N GLN A 139 -0.95 -10.04 5.81
CA GLN A 139 0.07 -10.18 4.77
C GLN A 139 -0.09 -9.15 3.64
N ASN A 140 -1.33 -8.90 3.19
CA ASN A 140 -1.61 -7.88 2.19
C ASN A 140 -1.29 -6.47 2.73
N ASP A 141 -1.64 -6.20 3.99
CA ASP A 141 -1.34 -4.93 4.64
C ASP A 141 0.17 -4.71 4.79
N ILE A 142 0.96 -5.75 5.02
CA ILE A 142 2.43 -5.66 5.05
C ILE A 142 2.98 -5.21 3.69
N VAL A 143 2.42 -5.68 2.58
CA VAL A 143 2.80 -5.19 1.24
C VAL A 143 2.50 -3.70 1.13
N THR A 144 1.31 -3.28 1.54
CA THR A 144 0.90 -1.88 1.55
C THR A 144 1.80 -1.02 2.43
N MET A 145 2.14 -1.49 3.63
CA MET A 145 3.11 -0.83 4.51
C MET A 145 4.46 -0.65 3.82
N GLY A 146 4.93 -1.67 3.11
CA GLY A 146 6.14 -1.59 2.31
C GLY A 146 6.07 -0.52 1.24
N MET A 147 4.94 -0.42 0.53
CA MET A 147 4.70 0.63 -0.45
C MET A 147 4.72 2.02 0.21
N CYS A 148 4.04 2.19 1.34
CA CYS A 148 4.04 3.44 2.09
C CYS A 148 5.46 3.83 2.57
N LEU A 149 6.23 2.88 3.05
CA LEU A 149 7.62 3.10 3.47
C LEU A 149 8.51 3.54 2.31
N MET A 150 8.39 2.87 1.15
CA MET A 150 9.22 3.19 -0.03
C MET A 150 8.94 4.57 -0.59
N TYR A 151 7.66 4.94 -0.66
CA TYR A 151 7.23 6.21 -1.27
C TYR A 151 7.00 7.32 -0.24
N ASN A 152 7.26 7.08 1.04
CA ASN A 152 6.87 7.99 2.13
C ASN A 152 5.41 8.46 1.97
N ALA A 153 4.53 7.52 1.61
CA ALA A 153 3.16 7.78 1.21
C ALA A 153 2.19 7.66 2.39
N GLU A 154 1.25 8.59 2.49
CA GLU A 154 0.11 8.44 3.40
C GLU A 154 -0.83 7.36 2.88
N CYS A 155 -1.32 6.48 3.75
CA CYS A 155 -2.27 5.43 3.45
C CYS A 155 -3.71 5.88 3.74
N CYS A 156 -4.57 5.75 2.75
CA CYS A 156 -6.02 5.96 2.84
C CYS A 156 -6.72 4.61 2.63
N PRO A 157 -6.95 3.82 3.69
CA PRO A 157 -7.71 2.58 3.57
C PRO A 157 -9.19 2.89 3.33
N GLU A 158 -9.88 1.96 2.65
CA GLU A 158 -11.32 2.04 2.48
C GLU A 158 -12.06 2.01 3.83
N ALA A 159 -13.19 2.69 3.90
CA ALA A 159 -14.05 2.68 5.07
C ALA A 159 -14.55 1.25 5.39
N GLY A 160 -14.52 0.88 6.67
CA GLY A 160 -14.99 -0.44 7.12
C GLY A 160 -13.90 -1.52 7.19
N THR A 161 -12.67 -1.22 6.82
CA THR A 161 -11.52 -2.12 6.89
C THR A 161 -10.66 -1.88 8.12
N GLY A 162 -11.28 -1.96 9.29
CA GLY A 162 -10.61 -1.69 10.57
C GLY A 162 -9.39 -2.53 10.86
N GLU A 163 -9.26 -3.65 10.20
CA GLU A 163 -8.10 -4.53 10.35
C GLU A 163 -6.82 -3.88 9.78
N THR A 164 -6.90 -3.28 8.59
CA THR A 164 -5.77 -2.55 8.00
C THR A 164 -5.24 -1.47 8.94
N VAL A 165 -6.13 -0.66 9.52
CA VAL A 165 -5.73 0.37 10.50
C VAL A 165 -5.06 -0.26 11.71
N SER A 166 -5.65 -1.33 12.25
CA SER A 166 -5.11 -2.06 13.40
C SER A 166 -3.73 -2.62 13.13
N ASN A 167 -3.49 -3.14 11.91
CA ASN A 167 -2.20 -3.66 11.50
C ASN A 167 -1.13 -2.55 11.39
N PHE A 168 -1.47 -1.38 10.83
CA PHE A 168 -0.56 -0.23 10.82
C PHE A 168 -0.17 0.22 12.24
N ILE A 169 -1.12 0.21 13.18
CA ILE A 169 -0.86 0.53 14.58
C ILE A 169 0.03 -0.54 15.23
N LYS A 170 -0.29 -1.82 15.03
CA LYS A 170 0.47 -2.97 15.53
C LYS A 170 1.95 -2.89 15.16
N TYR A 171 2.24 -2.50 13.93
CA TYR A 171 3.61 -2.38 13.41
C TYR A 171 4.23 -0.99 13.56
N LYS A 172 3.66 -0.12 14.39
CA LYS A 172 4.17 1.23 14.69
C LYS A 172 4.28 2.13 13.45
N LEU A 173 3.47 1.86 12.42
CA LEU A 173 3.44 2.61 11.16
C LEU A 173 2.25 3.58 11.06
N ARG A 174 1.63 3.85 12.19
CA ARG A 174 0.49 4.75 12.29
C ARG A 174 0.70 6.11 11.64
N ARG A 175 1.92 6.65 11.66
CA ARG A 175 2.27 7.92 11.04
C ARG A 175 2.00 7.99 9.52
N TYR A 176 1.85 6.82 8.90
CA TYR A 176 1.51 6.70 7.49
C TYR A 176 0.00 6.65 7.23
N LEU A 177 -0.83 6.53 8.25
CA LEU A 177 -2.27 6.59 8.05
C LEU A 177 -2.70 8.04 7.83
N MET A 178 -3.51 8.24 6.77
CA MET A 178 -4.07 9.54 6.47
C MET A 178 -5.02 9.96 7.60
N LEU A 179 -4.89 11.19 8.04
CA LEU A 179 -5.66 11.73 9.15
C LEU A 179 -6.83 12.55 8.64
N ASP A 180 -7.99 12.53 9.36
CA ASP A 180 -9.14 13.38 9.06
C ASP A 180 -8.85 14.84 9.39
N PRO A 181 -8.74 15.73 8.41
CA PRO A 181 -8.50 17.13 8.65
C PRO A 181 -9.71 17.82 9.31
N THR A 182 -10.89 17.20 9.23
CA THR A 182 -12.12 17.75 9.80
C THR A 182 -12.31 17.35 11.26
N ASN A 183 -11.60 16.33 11.75
CA ASN A 183 -11.70 15.88 13.12
C ASN A 183 -10.92 16.82 14.06
N ALA A 184 -11.61 17.41 15.02
CA ALA A 184 -11.00 18.30 16.01
C ALA A 184 -9.86 17.64 16.81
N ASN A 185 -9.87 16.31 16.94
CA ASN A 185 -8.83 15.55 17.61
C ASN A 185 -7.57 15.41 16.76
N THR A 186 -7.65 15.48 15.42
CA THR A 186 -6.48 15.46 14.56
C THR A 186 -5.64 16.71 14.70
N ARG A 187 -6.24 17.84 15.01
CA ARG A 187 -5.51 19.10 15.31
C ARG A 187 -4.62 18.99 16.56
N LYS A 188 -4.91 18.05 17.46
CA LYS A 188 -4.09 17.78 18.66
C LYS A 188 -2.90 16.86 18.39
N LEU A 189 -2.79 16.33 17.19
CA LEU A 189 -1.80 15.32 16.80
C LEU A 189 -0.42 15.86 16.46
N THR A 190 -0.22 17.13 16.56
CA THR A 190 1.11 17.74 16.47
C THR A 190 2.00 17.38 17.68
N ASN A 191 1.43 16.74 18.72
CA ASN A 191 2.21 16.25 19.84
C ASN A 191 2.51 14.75 19.66
N PRO A 192 3.77 14.36 19.36
CA PRO A 192 4.16 12.96 19.17
C PRO A 192 3.99 12.08 20.42
N ASN A 193 3.78 12.69 21.57
CA ASN A 193 3.57 11.99 22.86
C ASN A 193 2.08 11.75 23.17
N ASN A 194 1.18 12.19 22.32
CA ASN A 194 -0.24 12.00 22.53
C ASN A 194 -0.73 10.77 21.76
N ASN A 195 -1.17 9.74 22.48
CA ASN A 195 -1.69 8.49 21.90
C ASN A 195 -3.11 8.62 21.30
N ASP A 196 -3.73 9.79 21.39
CA ASP A 196 -5.05 10.07 20.85
C ASP A 196 -4.97 10.48 19.39
N TYR A 197 -4.87 9.55 18.50
CA TYR A 197 -4.83 9.85 17.08
C TYR A 197 -6.19 9.61 16.44
N GLY A 198 -6.85 10.64 16.00
CA GLY A 198 -7.97 10.53 15.09
C GLY A 198 -7.47 10.03 13.74
N ILE A 199 -8.00 8.95 13.24
CA ILE A 199 -7.70 8.41 11.93
C ILE A 199 -8.88 8.71 11.05
N VAL A 200 -8.62 9.27 9.91
CA VAL A 200 -9.60 9.35 8.90
C VAL A 200 -9.57 8.17 8.07
N ILE A 201 -10.66 7.74 8.01
CA ILE A 201 -11.01 6.86 6.93
C ILE A 201 -12.39 7.29 6.53
N GLY A 202 -12.63 7.39 5.26
CA GLY A 202 -13.83 7.84 4.63
C GLY A 202 -15.13 7.85 5.43
N ASP A 203 -16.08 8.55 4.98
CA ASP A 203 -17.40 8.72 5.59
C ASP A 203 -18.00 7.39 6.05
N GLY A 204 -18.02 7.14 7.31
CA GLY A 204 -18.70 6.00 7.90
C GLY A 204 -17.99 5.30 9.04
N ASP A 205 -16.70 5.46 9.21
CA ASP A 205 -15.98 4.79 10.28
C ASP A 205 -15.82 5.62 11.55
N LYS A 206 -16.97 5.95 12.15
CA LYS A 206 -17.02 6.54 13.50
C LYS A 206 -16.35 5.66 14.57
N LYS A 207 -16.05 4.39 14.26
CA LYS A 207 -15.41 3.45 15.19
C LYS A 207 -13.97 3.83 15.52
N TYR A 208 -13.26 4.47 14.62
CA TYR A 208 -11.85 4.81 14.82
C TYR A 208 -11.62 6.24 15.30
N ASN A 209 -12.67 7.04 15.30
CA ASN A 209 -12.65 8.38 15.90
C ASN A 209 -12.52 8.35 17.43
N GLY A 210 -12.41 7.20 18.03
CA GLY A 210 -12.45 7.01 19.46
C GLY A 210 -11.53 5.95 20.02
N LEU A 211 -10.45 5.60 19.33
CA LEU A 211 -9.37 4.84 19.97
C LEU A 211 -8.67 5.75 20.99
N ARG A 212 -9.26 5.79 22.17
CA ARG A 212 -8.69 6.37 23.39
C ARG A 212 -7.62 5.44 23.95
#